data_9a2a5a6a286854077e126effc944c267
#
_entry.id   9a2a5a6a286854077e126effc944c267
#
_cell.length_a   1.000
_cell.length_b   1.000
_cell.length_c   1.000
_cell.angle_alpha   90.00
_cell.angle_beta   90.00
_cell.angle_gamma   90.00
#
_symmetry.space_group_name_H-M   'P 1'
#
loop_
_entity.id
_entity.type
_entity.pdbx_description
1 polymer ?
#
loop_
_entity_poly.entity_id
_entity_poly.type
_entity_poly.pdbx_seq_one_letter_code
_entity_poly.pdbx_strand_id
1 'polypeptide(L)'
;MEYPQRSLSVDPRSGFCKSNSTFYSKRNPLSLPPNPSIDVTTFISSLPHRGTTAFIDAATGHRLSFSDLWRAVDRVADFLYHEIGIRRGDVILILSPNSIYIPVVCLSVMSLGAVVTTANTLNTAGEISKQIADCNPTLAFTTRQLALKLAAAVSVVLTDDGEEEPSLGVRVVGILSEMMKKEPRGQRVRDRVNKDDTAMMLYSSGTTGPSKGVISSHGNLTAHVARHLSDKLKQEDEIVLCTVPMSHTYGLLGFAMRTVALGTTVVVLRRFELHDMLDAVDKFKATSLIMAPPVLVAMINGADLIKAKYDLSSLRLVRCGGAPLSKAVTEGFLERYPSVEIHQGYALTESNGGGANSGLAEEEAPLRKYGTAGTLTSDVEARIVDPNTGRVMGVNQTGELWLKGPSISKGYFRNEEATNETINGEGWLKTGDLCYIDEDGFLFVVDRLKELIKYKGYQVPPAELEALLITHPCIIDAAVIPFPDKEAGQYPMAYVVRVSESNLSEKQIIDFISKQVAPYKNIRKVAFINSIPKTVSGKTLRKDLIRLATSKL
;
A
#
# COMPACT_ATOMS: atom_id res chain seq x y z
N MET A 1 -0.05 -21.03 20.94
CA MET A 1 -0.26 -22.12 19.98
C MET A 1 1.10 -22.55 19.51
N GLU A 2 1.53 -23.75 19.87
CA GLU A 2 2.75 -24.35 19.31
C GLU A 2 2.48 -24.62 17.84
N TYR A 3 3.29 -24.04 16.97
CA TYR A 3 3.23 -24.31 15.53
C TYR A 3 3.65 -25.76 15.27
N PRO A 4 2.86 -26.55 14.51
CA PRO A 4 3.17 -27.96 14.24
C PRO A 4 4.31 -28.15 13.21
N GLN A 5 5.29 -27.23 13.16
CA GLN A 5 6.34 -27.24 12.12
C GLN A 5 7.40 -28.35 12.27
N ARG A 6 7.46 -29.06 13.40
CA ARG A 6 8.54 -30.06 13.59
C ARG A 6 8.32 -31.44 12.94
N SER A 7 7.16 -31.70 12.31
CA SER A 7 6.87 -32.98 11.65
C SER A 7 6.65 -32.89 10.13
N LEU A 8 6.59 -31.69 9.55
CA LEU A 8 6.35 -31.48 8.13
C LEU A 8 7.70 -31.37 7.40
N SER A 9 7.90 -32.18 6.35
CA SER A 9 9.05 -32.06 5.47
C SER A 9 8.87 -30.83 4.55
N VAL A 10 9.35 -29.66 5.01
CA VAL A 10 9.37 -28.42 4.22
C VAL A 10 10.71 -28.37 3.48
N ASP A 11 10.66 -28.18 2.17
CA ASP A 11 11.85 -27.95 1.36
C ASP A 11 12.50 -26.60 1.75
N PRO A 12 13.74 -26.60 2.22
CA PRO A 12 14.41 -25.38 2.71
C PRO A 12 14.69 -24.36 1.60
N ARG A 13 14.73 -24.79 0.34
CA ARG A 13 15.00 -23.91 -0.80
C ARG A 13 13.75 -23.14 -1.23
N SER A 14 12.64 -23.84 -1.46
CA SER A 14 11.37 -23.24 -1.92
C SER A 14 10.42 -22.84 -0.80
N GLY A 15 10.57 -23.41 0.40
CA GLY A 15 9.59 -23.33 1.48
C GLY A 15 8.37 -24.23 1.26
N PHE A 16 8.36 -25.08 0.22
CA PHE A 16 7.20 -25.90 -0.14
C PHE A 16 7.11 -27.18 0.69
N CYS A 17 5.94 -27.44 1.24
CA CYS A 17 5.61 -28.67 1.93
C CYS A 17 4.71 -29.54 1.05
N LYS A 18 5.22 -30.69 0.59
CA LYS A 18 4.46 -31.61 -0.27
C LYS A 18 3.24 -32.25 0.40
N SER A 19 3.31 -32.48 1.71
CA SER A 19 2.24 -33.21 2.43
C SER A 19 0.93 -32.43 2.52
N ASN A 20 0.99 -31.08 2.52
CA ASN A 20 -0.18 -30.22 2.59
C ASN A 20 -0.25 -29.17 1.47
N SER A 21 0.69 -29.26 0.49
CA SER A 21 0.77 -28.38 -0.68
C SER A 21 0.80 -26.89 -0.30
N THR A 22 1.54 -26.53 0.75
CA THR A 22 1.61 -25.17 1.28
C THR A 22 3.06 -24.67 1.23
N PHE A 23 3.25 -23.42 0.81
CA PHE A 23 4.52 -22.71 0.91
C PHE A 23 4.57 -21.98 2.26
N TYR A 24 5.68 -22.15 2.97
CA TYR A 24 5.95 -21.48 4.24
C TYR A 24 7.02 -20.42 4.08
N SER A 25 6.89 -19.35 4.85
CA SER A 25 7.96 -18.35 4.94
C SER A 25 9.25 -18.99 5.45
N LYS A 26 10.37 -18.63 4.81
CA LYS A 26 11.73 -19.04 5.25
C LYS A 26 12.34 -18.06 6.26
N ARG A 27 11.64 -16.95 6.55
CA ARG A 27 12.09 -15.92 7.47
C ARG A 27 11.85 -16.33 8.92
N ASN A 28 12.55 -15.66 9.83
CA ASN A 28 12.34 -15.86 11.25
C ASN A 28 10.88 -15.60 11.64
N PRO A 29 10.31 -16.40 12.55
CA PRO A 29 8.97 -16.17 13.06
C PRO A 29 8.82 -14.80 13.74
N LEU A 30 7.60 -14.28 13.77
CA LEU A 30 7.28 -13.04 14.45
C LEU A 30 7.42 -13.20 15.98
N SER A 31 8.03 -12.21 16.61
CA SER A 31 7.98 -12.05 18.06
C SER A 31 6.78 -11.19 18.42
N LEU A 32 5.64 -11.83 18.67
CA LEU A 32 4.41 -11.15 19.09
C LEU A 32 4.38 -10.96 20.61
N PRO A 33 3.78 -9.85 21.11
CA PRO A 33 3.64 -9.65 22.55
C PRO A 33 2.77 -10.76 23.16
N PRO A 34 3.18 -11.32 24.33
CA PRO A 34 2.44 -12.40 24.97
C PRO A 34 1.08 -11.97 25.54
N ASN A 35 0.92 -10.68 25.82
CA ASN A 35 -0.32 -10.12 26.37
C ASN A 35 -1.38 -9.92 25.24
N PRO A 36 -2.50 -10.68 25.25
CA PRO A 36 -3.54 -10.54 24.25
C PRO A 36 -4.39 -9.26 24.40
N SER A 37 -4.23 -8.54 25.49
CA SER A 37 -4.94 -7.29 25.79
C SER A 37 -4.08 -6.05 25.56
N ILE A 38 -3.06 -6.14 24.70
CA ILE A 38 -2.25 -5.00 24.31
C ILE A 38 -2.78 -4.41 23.00
N ASP A 39 -3.11 -3.13 23.01
CA ASP A 39 -3.42 -2.40 21.78
C ASP A 39 -2.13 -2.08 21.00
N VAL A 40 -2.26 -1.83 19.69
CA VAL A 40 -1.11 -1.58 18.80
C VAL A 40 -0.34 -0.32 19.20
N THR A 41 -1.01 0.73 19.71
CA THR A 41 -0.35 1.95 20.16
C THR A 41 0.52 1.70 21.38
N THR A 42 -0.01 0.97 22.37
CA THR A 42 0.76 0.56 23.58
C THR A 42 1.94 -0.32 23.18
N PHE A 43 1.76 -1.26 22.23
CA PHE A 43 2.86 -2.07 21.72
C PHE A 43 3.96 -1.20 21.10
N ILE A 44 3.62 -0.29 20.18
CA ILE A 44 4.59 0.58 19.52
C ILE A 44 5.29 1.50 20.52
N SER A 45 4.57 2.08 21.48
CA SER A 45 5.14 2.99 22.49
C SER A 45 6.09 2.30 23.46
N SER A 46 5.96 0.98 23.64
CA SER A 46 6.86 0.17 24.48
C SER A 46 8.21 -0.15 23.81
N LEU A 47 8.33 0.09 22.51
CA LEU A 47 9.55 -0.19 21.76
C LEU A 47 10.59 0.92 21.92
N PRO A 48 11.88 0.58 21.95
CA PRO A 48 12.94 1.59 22.04
C PRO A 48 13.03 2.40 20.75
N HIS A 49 12.93 3.72 20.85
CA HIS A 49 13.15 4.64 19.73
C HIS A 49 14.64 4.97 19.61
N ARG A 50 15.23 4.78 18.44
CA ARG A 50 16.65 5.02 18.19
C ARG A 50 17.00 6.47 17.92
N GLY A 51 16.10 7.20 17.21
CA GLY A 51 16.26 8.59 16.84
C GLY A 51 15.60 9.56 17.81
N THR A 52 15.94 10.83 17.70
CA THR A 52 15.27 11.92 18.45
C THR A 52 14.08 12.48 17.67
N THR A 53 14.20 12.62 16.36
CA THR A 53 13.17 13.20 15.47
C THR A 53 12.31 12.10 14.87
N ALA A 54 11.00 12.18 15.07
CA ALA A 54 10.02 11.26 14.47
C ALA A 54 9.59 11.75 13.08
N PHE A 55 9.15 13.01 12.99
CA PHE A 55 8.63 13.57 11.75
C PHE A 55 9.19 14.96 11.46
N ILE A 56 9.35 15.28 10.16
CA ILE A 56 9.72 16.59 9.65
C ILE A 56 8.69 16.96 8.58
N ASP A 57 8.05 18.11 8.70
CA ASP A 57 7.25 18.69 7.63
C ASP A 57 8.17 19.27 6.56
N ALA A 58 8.10 18.78 5.33
CA ALA A 58 9.03 19.16 4.27
C ALA A 58 8.90 20.62 3.86
N ALA A 59 7.68 21.18 3.92
CA ALA A 59 7.41 22.56 3.49
C ALA A 59 7.90 23.59 4.51
N THR A 60 7.64 23.34 5.80
CA THR A 60 7.95 24.31 6.88
C THR A 60 9.28 24.03 7.57
N GLY A 61 9.79 22.80 7.48
CA GLY A 61 10.93 22.32 8.26
C GLY A 61 10.60 22.03 9.74
N HIS A 62 9.34 22.15 10.14
CA HIS A 62 8.90 21.85 11.51
C HIS A 62 9.22 20.39 11.87
N ARG A 63 9.79 20.18 13.05
CA ARG A 63 10.21 18.87 13.55
C ARG A 63 9.37 18.45 14.74
N LEU A 64 8.90 17.21 14.72
CA LEU A 64 8.24 16.56 15.85
C LEU A 64 9.19 15.48 16.39
N SER A 65 9.63 15.62 17.63
CA SER A 65 10.45 14.57 18.28
C SER A 65 9.59 13.35 18.68
N PHE A 66 10.23 12.21 18.96
CA PHE A 66 9.50 11.05 19.52
C PHE A 66 8.86 11.38 20.87
N SER A 67 9.54 12.16 21.71
CA SER A 67 8.98 12.62 22.98
C SER A 67 7.73 13.49 22.78
N ASP A 68 7.77 14.41 21.81
CA ASP A 68 6.61 15.27 21.51
C ASP A 68 5.48 14.48 20.85
N LEU A 69 5.80 13.50 19.98
CA LEU A 69 4.83 12.59 19.39
C LEU A 69 4.03 11.88 20.49
N TRP A 70 4.69 11.23 21.43
CA TRP A 70 4.00 10.47 22.47
C TRP A 70 3.22 11.35 23.45
N ARG A 71 3.76 12.53 23.76
CA ARG A 71 3.04 13.54 24.54
C ARG A 71 1.78 14.03 23.82
N ALA A 72 1.88 14.28 22.51
CA ALA A 72 0.73 14.67 21.69
C ALA A 72 -0.30 13.55 21.59
N VAL A 73 0.13 12.29 21.40
CA VAL A 73 -0.76 11.12 21.40
C VAL A 73 -1.54 11.02 22.70
N ASP A 74 -0.88 11.18 23.84
CA ASP A 74 -1.55 11.10 25.14
C ASP A 74 -2.56 12.25 25.35
N ARG A 75 -2.17 13.48 25.01
CA ARG A 75 -3.03 14.68 25.15
C ARG A 75 -4.26 14.63 24.23
N VAL A 76 -4.07 14.22 22.97
CA VAL A 76 -5.17 14.07 22.01
C VAL A 76 -6.11 12.96 22.44
N ALA A 77 -5.58 11.83 22.90
CA ALA A 77 -6.40 10.74 23.41
C ALA A 77 -7.18 11.14 24.67
N ASP A 78 -6.56 11.92 25.59
CA ASP A 78 -7.25 12.45 26.78
C ASP A 78 -8.40 13.37 26.39
N PHE A 79 -8.18 14.29 25.46
CA PHE A 79 -9.22 15.20 24.96
C PHE A 79 -10.37 14.44 24.29
N LEU A 80 -10.05 13.49 23.43
CA LEU A 80 -11.05 12.63 22.76
C LEU A 80 -11.92 11.88 23.77
N TYR A 81 -11.30 11.36 24.83
CA TYR A 81 -12.00 10.60 25.85
C TYR A 81 -12.88 11.48 26.76
N HIS A 82 -12.33 12.59 27.29
CA HIS A 82 -13.01 13.39 28.33
C HIS A 82 -13.90 14.49 27.77
N GLU A 83 -13.50 15.11 26.64
CA GLU A 83 -14.25 16.26 26.08
C GLU A 83 -15.23 15.85 24.99
N ILE A 84 -14.80 14.92 24.09
CA ILE A 84 -15.63 14.47 22.96
C ILE A 84 -16.46 13.25 23.36
N GLY A 85 -15.97 12.44 24.30
CA GLY A 85 -16.64 11.23 24.74
C GLY A 85 -16.36 10.00 23.87
N ILE A 86 -15.25 9.96 23.12
CA ILE A 86 -14.86 8.81 22.29
C ILE A 86 -14.58 7.58 23.15
N ARG A 87 -15.11 6.44 22.73
CA ARG A 87 -15.01 5.15 23.42
C ARG A 87 -14.56 4.04 22.44
N ARG A 88 -14.28 2.88 23.02
CA ARG A 88 -13.97 1.67 22.26
C ARG A 88 -15.06 1.36 21.22
N GLY A 89 -14.63 1.12 19.98
CA GLY A 89 -15.52 0.81 18.86
C GLY A 89 -16.05 2.03 18.10
N ASP A 90 -15.90 3.26 18.62
CA ASP A 90 -16.26 4.47 17.87
C ASP A 90 -15.38 4.61 16.62
N VAL A 91 -15.98 4.99 15.49
CA VAL A 91 -15.28 5.16 14.23
C VAL A 91 -14.87 6.62 14.04
N ILE A 92 -13.59 6.84 13.77
CA ILE A 92 -13.01 8.17 13.54
C ILE A 92 -12.51 8.27 12.11
N LEU A 93 -13.08 9.20 11.34
CA LEU A 93 -12.69 9.44 9.95
C LEU A 93 -11.53 10.43 9.89
N ILE A 94 -10.52 10.15 9.08
CA ILE A 94 -9.44 11.06 8.75
C ILE A 94 -9.55 11.42 7.27
N LEU A 95 -9.89 12.68 6.97
CA LEU A 95 -9.92 13.26 5.63
C LEU A 95 -8.89 14.40 5.58
N SER A 96 -7.63 14.05 5.33
CA SER A 96 -6.51 14.99 5.37
C SER A 96 -5.47 14.64 4.31
N PRO A 97 -4.78 15.63 3.71
CA PRO A 97 -3.54 15.36 2.99
C PRO A 97 -2.50 14.82 3.97
N ASN A 98 -1.37 14.32 3.47
CA ASN A 98 -0.29 13.89 4.33
C ASN A 98 0.12 15.00 5.30
N SER A 99 0.34 14.63 6.55
CA SER A 99 0.73 15.55 7.62
C SER A 99 1.50 14.79 8.70
N ILE A 100 2.44 15.47 9.35
CA ILE A 100 3.16 14.95 10.51
C ILE A 100 2.23 14.61 11.69
N TYR A 101 0.99 15.08 11.66
CA TYR A 101 -0.01 14.88 12.71
C TYR A 101 -0.95 13.69 12.46
N ILE A 102 -0.99 13.11 11.25
CA ILE A 102 -1.79 11.89 11.00
C ILE A 102 -1.39 10.75 11.93
N PRO A 103 -0.07 10.47 12.16
CA PRO A 103 0.34 9.45 13.13
C PRO A 103 -0.13 9.75 14.56
N VAL A 104 -0.11 11.02 14.99
CA VAL A 104 -0.65 11.43 16.30
C VAL A 104 -2.10 11.03 16.42
N VAL A 105 -2.95 11.42 15.45
CA VAL A 105 -4.39 11.11 15.46
C VAL A 105 -4.62 9.59 15.43
N CYS A 106 -3.95 8.86 14.54
CA CYS A 106 -4.13 7.41 14.44
C CYS A 106 -3.81 6.68 15.74
N LEU A 107 -2.63 6.99 16.32
CA LEU A 107 -2.18 6.34 17.56
C LEU A 107 -3.04 6.74 18.76
N SER A 108 -3.51 8.00 18.84
CA SER A 108 -4.42 8.45 19.87
C SER A 108 -5.76 7.72 19.83
N VAL A 109 -6.36 7.62 18.65
CA VAL A 109 -7.63 6.92 18.43
C VAL A 109 -7.53 5.44 18.79
N MET A 110 -6.50 4.76 18.27
CA MET A 110 -6.28 3.33 18.53
C MET A 110 -5.98 3.03 20.01
N SER A 111 -5.34 3.96 20.74
CA SER A 111 -5.08 3.80 22.18
C SER A 111 -6.35 3.78 23.03
N LEU A 112 -7.46 4.28 22.50
CA LEU A 112 -8.78 4.26 23.13
C LEU A 112 -9.60 3.02 22.72
N GLY A 113 -9.06 2.15 21.85
CA GLY A 113 -9.83 1.07 21.23
C GLY A 113 -10.86 1.54 20.21
N ALA A 114 -10.78 2.80 19.79
CA ALA A 114 -11.58 3.35 18.71
C ALA A 114 -10.97 3.00 17.34
N VAL A 115 -11.78 3.08 16.29
CA VAL A 115 -11.45 2.59 14.95
C VAL A 115 -11.05 3.74 14.04
N VAL A 116 -9.86 3.68 13.47
CA VAL A 116 -9.41 4.63 12.44
C VAL A 116 -9.95 4.23 11.07
N THR A 117 -10.59 5.16 10.37
CA THR A 117 -10.87 5.04 8.93
C THR A 117 -10.35 6.27 8.19
N THR A 118 -9.87 6.11 6.98
CA THR A 118 -9.34 7.22 6.17
C THR A 118 -10.12 7.36 4.87
N ALA A 119 -10.23 8.59 4.36
CA ALA A 119 -10.76 8.84 3.03
C ALA A 119 -9.70 9.55 2.16
N ASN A 120 -9.71 9.23 0.85
CA ASN A 120 -8.83 9.89 -0.10
C ASN A 120 -9.30 11.34 -0.31
N THR A 121 -8.39 12.30 -0.20
CA THR A 121 -8.69 13.73 -0.38
C THR A 121 -9.17 14.08 -1.81
N LEU A 122 -8.87 13.23 -2.79
CA LEU A 122 -9.33 13.37 -4.17
C LEU A 122 -10.77 12.90 -4.38
N ASN A 123 -11.33 12.14 -3.44
CA ASN A 123 -12.72 11.69 -3.52
C ASN A 123 -13.67 12.89 -3.59
N THR A 124 -14.72 12.73 -4.38
CA THR A 124 -15.84 13.70 -4.43
C THR A 124 -16.62 13.70 -3.13
N ALA A 125 -17.38 14.76 -2.87
CA ALA A 125 -18.28 14.82 -1.70
C ALA A 125 -19.29 13.66 -1.68
N GLY A 126 -19.78 13.24 -2.87
CA GLY A 126 -20.70 12.10 -2.98
C GLY A 126 -20.06 10.76 -2.62
N GLU A 127 -18.80 10.52 -2.97
CA GLU A 127 -18.06 9.32 -2.57
C GLU A 127 -17.76 9.30 -1.07
N ILE A 128 -17.38 10.45 -0.52
CA ILE A 128 -17.17 10.61 0.92
C ILE A 128 -18.47 10.39 1.69
N SER A 129 -19.59 10.95 1.21
CA SER A 129 -20.91 10.74 1.83
C SER A 129 -21.33 9.27 1.85
N LYS A 130 -21.03 8.50 0.81
CA LYS A 130 -21.27 7.04 0.78
C LYS A 130 -20.44 6.31 1.82
N GLN A 131 -19.16 6.67 1.96
CA GLN A 131 -18.30 6.09 3.00
C GLN A 131 -18.80 6.44 4.39
N ILE A 132 -19.21 7.70 4.64
CA ILE A 132 -19.80 8.14 5.90
C ILE A 132 -21.07 7.36 6.22
N ALA A 133 -21.96 7.18 5.25
CA ALA A 133 -23.19 6.41 5.43
C ALA A 133 -22.93 4.93 5.77
N ASP A 134 -21.86 4.35 5.22
CA ASP A 134 -21.47 2.96 5.48
C ASP A 134 -20.84 2.79 6.87
N CYS A 135 -19.82 3.59 7.20
CA CYS A 135 -19.06 3.43 8.45
C CYS A 135 -19.57 4.24 9.64
N ASN A 136 -20.50 5.18 9.43
CA ASN A 136 -21.14 6.03 10.44
C ASN A 136 -20.14 6.60 11.47
N PRO A 137 -19.18 7.45 11.07
CA PRO A 137 -18.15 7.94 11.97
C PRO A 137 -18.72 8.90 13.02
N THR A 138 -18.27 8.75 14.26
CA THR A 138 -18.61 9.62 15.39
C THR A 138 -17.96 11.00 15.25
N LEU A 139 -16.75 11.05 14.68
CA LEU A 139 -15.94 12.25 14.53
C LEU A 139 -15.11 12.18 13.25
N ALA A 140 -14.79 13.33 12.66
CA ALA A 140 -13.83 13.44 11.58
C ALA A 140 -12.69 14.40 11.91
N PHE A 141 -11.45 14.02 11.58
CA PHE A 141 -10.30 14.93 11.51
C PHE A 141 -10.11 15.37 10.07
N THR A 142 -10.09 16.68 9.84
CA THR A 142 -10.03 17.23 8.48
C THR A 142 -9.43 18.63 8.46
N THR A 143 -9.01 19.10 7.28
CA THR A 143 -8.65 20.51 7.07
C THR A 143 -9.90 21.34 6.78
N ARG A 144 -9.82 22.67 7.01
CA ARG A 144 -10.92 23.61 6.70
C ARG A 144 -11.43 23.45 5.27
N GLN A 145 -10.52 23.38 4.30
CA GLN A 145 -10.86 23.20 2.88
C GLN A 145 -11.61 21.89 2.61
N LEU A 146 -11.20 20.80 3.23
CA LEU A 146 -11.81 19.47 3.02
C LEU A 146 -13.10 19.27 3.84
N ALA A 147 -13.30 20.05 4.92
CA ALA A 147 -14.54 20.04 5.70
C ALA A 147 -15.76 20.31 4.81
N LEU A 148 -15.63 21.11 3.75
CA LEU A 148 -16.66 21.37 2.76
C LEU A 148 -17.16 20.12 2.01
N LYS A 149 -16.37 19.03 2.01
CA LYS A 149 -16.78 17.74 1.43
C LYS A 149 -17.54 16.84 2.41
N LEU A 150 -17.57 17.19 3.71
CA LEU A 150 -18.24 16.41 4.75
C LEU A 150 -19.71 16.80 4.85
N ALA A 151 -20.55 15.84 5.15
CA ALA A 151 -21.94 16.10 5.45
C ALA A 151 -22.08 16.78 6.83
N ALA A 152 -23.06 17.65 7.01
CA ALA A 152 -23.33 18.35 8.27
C ALA A 152 -23.57 17.43 9.50
N ALA A 153 -23.80 16.13 9.24
CA ALA A 153 -24.06 15.14 10.29
C ALA A 153 -22.82 14.70 11.10
N VAL A 154 -21.59 15.01 10.63
CA VAL A 154 -20.35 14.59 11.30
C VAL A 154 -19.69 15.80 11.96
N SER A 155 -19.44 15.71 13.28
CA SER A 155 -18.62 16.70 13.98
C SER A 155 -17.16 16.60 13.53
N VAL A 156 -16.44 17.73 13.50
CA VAL A 156 -15.07 17.76 13.00
C VAL A 156 -14.08 18.36 14.00
N VAL A 157 -12.86 17.83 13.99
CA VAL A 157 -11.66 18.46 14.54
C VAL A 157 -10.83 18.95 13.36
N LEU A 158 -10.48 20.22 13.38
CA LEU A 158 -9.64 20.83 12.34
C LEU A 158 -8.17 20.48 12.59
N THR A 159 -7.46 20.07 11.52
CA THR A 159 -6.06 19.69 11.57
C THR A 159 -5.12 20.81 11.11
N ASP A 160 -5.66 21.92 10.64
CA ASP A 160 -4.96 23.13 10.22
C ASP A 160 -5.34 24.31 11.09
N ASP A 161 -4.33 25.14 11.39
CA ASP A 161 -4.50 26.44 12.07
C ASP A 161 -4.78 27.49 10.98
N GLY A 162 -5.97 28.07 10.97
CA GLY A 162 -6.37 29.13 10.05
C GLY A 162 -7.31 30.11 10.75
N GLU A 163 -7.42 31.32 10.22
CA GLU A 163 -8.45 32.28 10.68
C GLU A 163 -9.85 31.74 10.42
N GLU A 164 -10.82 32.16 11.24
CA GLU A 164 -12.22 31.76 11.11
C GLU A 164 -12.77 32.17 9.74
N GLU A 165 -13.00 31.19 8.87
CA GLU A 165 -13.80 31.41 7.65
C GLU A 165 -15.29 31.26 7.95
N PRO A 166 -16.17 31.97 7.19
CA PRO A 166 -17.59 31.93 7.39
C PRO A 166 -18.14 30.51 7.16
N SER A 167 -18.89 30.04 8.15
CA SER A 167 -19.73 28.82 8.14
C SER A 167 -19.26 27.65 7.27
N LEU A 168 -18.46 26.77 7.83
CA LEU A 168 -18.03 25.51 7.17
C LEU A 168 -19.17 24.52 6.91
N GLY A 169 -20.41 24.82 7.36
CA GLY A 169 -21.55 23.90 7.23
C GLY A 169 -21.43 22.61 8.05
N VAL A 170 -20.40 22.48 8.88
CA VAL A 170 -20.14 21.35 9.79
C VAL A 170 -19.91 21.86 11.21
N ARG A 171 -20.19 21.00 12.22
CA ARG A 171 -19.95 21.34 13.63
C ARG A 171 -18.47 21.13 13.97
N VAL A 172 -17.71 22.21 14.17
CA VAL A 172 -16.33 22.16 14.67
C VAL A 172 -16.34 21.98 16.18
N VAL A 173 -15.67 20.95 16.69
CA VAL A 173 -15.60 20.62 18.13
C VAL A 173 -14.19 20.75 18.71
N GLY A 174 -13.20 21.10 17.91
CA GLY A 174 -11.83 21.34 18.35
C GLY A 174 -10.87 21.62 17.21
N ILE A 175 -9.67 22.07 17.59
CA ILE A 175 -8.51 22.25 16.70
C ILE A 175 -7.38 21.37 17.24
N LEU A 176 -6.74 20.59 16.36
CA LEU A 176 -5.75 19.59 16.76
C LEU A 176 -4.56 20.20 17.50
N SER A 177 -4.04 21.35 17.03
CA SER A 177 -2.93 22.04 17.67
C SER A 177 -3.25 22.50 19.11
N GLU A 178 -4.50 22.86 19.39
CA GLU A 178 -4.95 23.20 20.73
C GLU A 178 -5.09 21.96 21.62
N MET A 179 -5.64 20.86 21.07
CA MET A 179 -5.73 19.58 21.78
C MET A 179 -4.35 19.09 22.23
N MET A 180 -3.34 19.24 21.37
CA MET A 180 -1.95 18.84 21.66
C MET A 180 -1.28 19.71 22.73
N LYS A 181 -1.80 20.91 23.03
CA LYS A 181 -1.28 21.82 24.08
C LYS A 181 -1.95 21.62 25.44
N LYS A 182 -3.16 21.04 25.48
CA LYS A 182 -3.89 20.83 26.75
C LYS A 182 -3.19 19.78 27.62
N GLU A 183 -3.10 20.08 28.92
CA GLU A 183 -2.62 19.07 29.87
C GLU A 183 -3.69 17.98 30.09
N PRO A 184 -3.28 16.71 30.19
CA PRO A 184 -4.21 15.60 30.44
C PRO A 184 -4.96 15.79 31.77
N ARG A 185 -6.26 15.47 31.79
CA ARG A 185 -7.12 15.61 32.99
C ARG A 185 -6.92 14.50 34.03
N GLY A 186 -6.12 13.47 33.73
CA GLY A 186 -5.81 12.41 34.70
C GLY A 186 -6.03 10.98 34.17
N GLN A 187 -6.30 10.03 35.08
CA GLN A 187 -6.43 8.63 34.67
C GLN A 187 -7.66 8.40 33.79
N ARG A 188 -7.41 7.93 32.57
CA ARG A 188 -8.43 7.36 31.71
C ARG A 188 -8.75 5.96 32.20
N VAL A 189 -10.02 5.67 32.48
CA VAL A 189 -10.47 4.29 32.63
C VAL A 189 -10.41 3.66 31.24
N ARG A 190 -9.29 3.02 30.91
CA ARG A 190 -9.13 2.33 29.65
C ARG A 190 -10.01 1.07 29.65
N ASP A 191 -10.98 1.01 28.74
CA ASP A 191 -11.61 -0.25 28.40
C ASP A 191 -10.51 -1.23 27.98
N ARG A 192 -10.60 -2.49 28.41
CA ARG A 192 -9.63 -3.51 27.98
C ARG A 192 -9.78 -3.69 26.48
N VAL A 193 -8.79 -3.22 25.73
CA VAL A 193 -8.68 -3.48 24.29
C VAL A 193 -8.16 -4.90 24.09
N ASN A 194 -8.80 -5.65 23.20
CA ASN A 194 -8.39 -7.00 22.86
C ASN A 194 -7.67 -6.98 21.49
N LYS A 195 -6.69 -7.89 21.28
CA LYS A 195 -6.02 -8.05 19.99
C LYS A 195 -7.00 -8.26 18.82
N ASP A 196 -8.18 -8.82 19.12
CA ASP A 196 -9.21 -9.10 18.13
C ASP A 196 -10.17 -7.94 17.87
N ASP A 197 -10.09 -6.86 18.65
CA ASP A 197 -10.87 -5.65 18.41
C ASP A 197 -10.42 -4.96 17.13
N THR A 198 -11.38 -4.36 16.43
CA THR A 198 -11.10 -3.57 15.24
C THR A 198 -10.33 -2.30 15.63
N ALA A 199 -9.16 -2.10 15.01
CA ALA A 199 -8.34 -0.89 15.19
C ALA A 199 -8.42 0.03 13.99
N MET A 200 -8.62 -0.54 12.79
CA MET A 200 -8.59 0.20 11.55
C MET A 200 -9.59 -0.40 10.55
N MET A 201 -10.21 0.47 9.77
CA MET A 201 -11.09 0.09 8.65
C MET A 201 -10.74 0.94 7.44
N LEU A 202 -10.05 0.36 6.46
CA LEU A 202 -9.66 1.06 5.24
C LEU A 202 -10.45 0.56 4.04
N TYR A 203 -10.91 1.50 3.21
CA TYR A 203 -11.71 1.18 2.04
C TYR A 203 -10.82 0.76 0.88
N SER A 204 -10.94 -0.50 0.47
CA SER A 204 -10.24 -1.01 -0.71
C SER A 204 -10.96 -0.58 -1.99
N SER A 205 -10.19 -0.04 -2.94
CA SER A 205 -10.70 0.22 -4.29
C SER A 205 -10.77 -1.08 -5.09
N GLY A 206 -11.75 -1.95 -4.79
CA GLY A 206 -11.94 -3.19 -5.53
C GLY A 206 -11.98 -2.95 -7.04
N THR A 207 -11.43 -3.88 -7.84
CA THR A 207 -11.48 -3.81 -9.32
C THR A 207 -12.90 -3.92 -9.86
N THR A 208 -13.82 -4.47 -9.07
CA THR A 208 -15.23 -4.69 -9.44
C THR A 208 -16.15 -4.32 -8.27
N GLY A 209 -17.03 -3.34 -8.47
CA GLY A 209 -18.04 -2.95 -7.48
C GLY A 209 -17.65 -1.74 -6.61
N PRO A 210 -18.48 -1.39 -5.62
CA PRO A 210 -18.22 -0.32 -4.66
C PRO A 210 -17.04 -0.68 -3.74
N SER A 211 -16.36 0.34 -3.23
CA SER A 211 -15.29 0.17 -2.23
C SER A 211 -15.84 -0.51 -0.97
N LYS A 212 -15.07 -1.42 -0.38
CA LYS A 212 -15.44 -2.19 0.81
C LYS A 212 -14.52 -1.83 1.96
N GLY A 213 -15.06 -1.65 3.16
CA GLY A 213 -14.30 -1.38 4.38
C GLY A 213 -13.61 -2.65 4.88
N VAL A 214 -12.29 -2.74 4.73
CA VAL A 214 -11.47 -3.88 5.21
C VAL A 214 -11.22 -3.71 6.70
N ILE A 215 -11.59 -4.70 7.50
CA ILE A 215 -11.46 -4.69 8.96
C ILE A 215 -10.09 -5.23 9.37
N SER A 216 -9.30 -4.39 10.03
CA SER A 216 -8.00 -4.76 10.62
C SER A 216 -8.07 -4.68 12.14
N SER A 217 -7.73 -5.77 12.82
CA SER A 217 -7.69 -5.82 14.28
C SER A 217 -6.37 -5.26 14.83
N HIS A 218 -6.33 -4.95 16.13
CA HIS A 218 -5.07 -4.62 16.82
C HIS A 218 -4.01 -5.71 16.63
N GLY A 219 -4.41 -6.99 16.66
CA GLY A 219 -3.52 -8.12 16.41
C GLY A 219 -2.94 -8.14 15.00
N ASN A 220 -3.75 -7.84 13.97
CA ASN A 220 -3.26 -7.74 12.59
C ASN A 220 -2.20 -6.63 12.45
N LEU A 221 -2.44 -5.46 13.06
CA LEU A 221 -1.51 -4.33 13.02
C LEU A 221 -0.25 -4.59 13.85
N THR A 222 -0.38 -5.26 14.99
CA THR A 222 0.76 -5.71 15.82
C THR A 222 1.63 -6.69 15.03
N ALA A 223 1.04 -7.63 14.30
CA ALA A 223 1.78 -8.55 13.43
C ALA A 223 2.50 -7.81 12.30
N HIS A 224 1.87 -6.78 11.70
CA HIS A 224 2.52 -5.91 10.75
C HIS A 224 3.77 -5.23 11.32
N VAL A 225 3.69 -4.66 12.51
CA VAL A 225 4.82 -4.00 13.19
C VAL A 225 5.90 -5.02 13.55
N ALA A 226 5.53 -6.14 14.17
CA ALA A 226 6.45 -7.18 14.61
C ALA A 226 7.29 -7.75 13.46
N ARG A 227 6.70 -7.88 12.26
CA ARG A 227 7.41 -8.31 11.06
C ARG A 227 8.60 -7.42 10.74
N HIS A 228 8.42 -6.11 10.80
CA HIS A 228 9.51 -5.17 10.51
C HIS A 228 10.58 -5.11 11.61
N LEU A 229 10.22 -5.50 12.83
CA LEU A 229 11.19 -5.67 13.92
C LEU A 229 12.01 -6.95 13.75
N SER A 230 11.41 -8.02 13.20
CA SER A 230 12.06 -9.31 12.95
C SER A 230 12.97 -9.28 11.72
N ASP A 231 12.62 -8.48 10.71
CA ASP A 231 13.46 -8.26 9.55
C ASP A 231 14.75 -7.55 9.98
N LYS A 232 15.92 -8.22 9.85
CA LYS A 232 17.24 -7.67 10.21
C LYS A 232 17.68 -6.48 9.32
N LEU A 233 16.85 -6.03 8.41
CA LEU A 233 17.08 -4.90 7.49
C LEU A 233 17.08 -3.54 8.22
N LYS A 234 17.76 -3.46 9.35
CA LYS A 234 17.87 -2.24 10.14
C LYS A 234 18.97 -1.37 9.54
N GLN A 235 18.60 -0.37 8.78
CA GLN A 235 19.52 0.70 8.45
C GLN A 235 19.60 1.67 9.63
N GLU A 236 20.78 1.82 10.22
CA GLU A 236 21.07 2.88 11.17
C GLU A 236 20.91 4.21 10.45
N ASP A 237 20.34 5.23 11.13
CA ASP A 237 20.11 6.58 10.61
C ASP A 237 19.23 6.66 9.34
N GLU A 238 18.23 5.79 9.22
CA GLU A 238 17.30 5.86 8.10
C GLU A 238 16.42 7.12 8.21
N ILE A 239 16.43 7.95 7.16
CA ILE A 239 15.50 9.06 6.94
C ILE A 239 14.63 8.69 5.75
N VAL A 240 13.35 8.44 6.00
CA VAL A 240 12.38 8.00 4.98
C VAL A 240 11.57 9.18 4.50
N LEU A 241 11.42 9.34 3.20
CA LEU A 241 10.54 10.35 2.62
C LEU A 241 9.14 9.76 2.37
N CYS A 242 8.13 10.44 2.88
CA CYS A 242 6.72 10.10 2.69
C CYS A 242 6.22 10.62 1.34
N THR A 243 6.24 9.77 0.32
CA THR A 243 5.84 10.08 -1.06
C THR A 243 4.50 9.47 -1.46
N VAL A 244 3.94 8.58 -0.64
CA VAL A 244 2.64 7.93 -0.88
C VAL A 244 1.59 8.40 0.13
N PRO A 245 0.29 8.39 -0.23
CA PRO A 245 -0.74 8.90 0.67
C PRO A 245 -0.88 8.07 1.96
N MET A 246 -0.89 8.74 3.11
CA MET A 246 -1.22 8.12 4.40
C MET A 246 -2.71 7.75 4.52
N SER A 247 -3.54 8.16 3.58
CA SER A 247 -4.93 7.69 3.50
C SER A 247 -5.07 6.28 2.93
N HIS A 248 -4.00 5.70 2.41
CA HIS A 248 -3.96 4.34 1.87
C HIS A 248 -3.14 3.41 2.79
N THR A 249 -3.47 2.11 2.82
CA THR A 249 -2.81 1.10 3.67
C THR A 249 -1.28 1.17 3.58
N TYR A 250 -0.73 1.29 2.38
CA TYR A 250 0.72 1.34 2.16
C TYR A 250 1.38 2.52 2.90
N GLY A 251 0.80 3.73 2.78
CA GLY A 251 1.31 4.90 3.46
C GLY A 251 1.01 4.89 4.96
N LEU A 252 -0.22 4.54 5.37
CA LEU A 252 -0.60 4.56 6.78
C LEU A 252 0.23 3.58 7.61
N LEU A 253 0.28 2.32 7.20
CA LEU A 253 1.06 1.31 7.90
C LEU A 253 2.57 1.59 7.85
N GLY A 254 3.05 2.10 6.71
CA GLY A 254 4.47 2.46 6.53
C GLY A 254 4.90 3.61 7.42
N PHE A 255 4.16 4.71 7.43
CA PHE A 255 4.61 5.95 8.06
C PHE A 255 4.03 6.20 9.46
N ALA A 256 2.79 5.76 9.74
CA ALA A 256 2.21 5.96 11.07
C ALA A 256 2.51 4.82 12.06
N MET A 257 2.97 3.65 11.60
CA MET A 257 3.22 2.49 12.46
C MET A 257 4.65 1.97 12.33
N ARG A 258 5.06 1.49 11.15
CA ARG A 258 6.39 0.89 10.94
C ARG A 258 7.52 1.84 11.32
N THR A 259 7.52 3.06 10.78
CA THR A 259 8.62 4.01 11.02
C THR A 259 8.66 4.46 12.47
N VAL A 260 7.51 4.65 13.12
CA VAL A 260 7.42 4.98 14.55
C VAL A 260 7.98 3.82 15.39
N ALA A 261 7.58 2.59 15.10
CA ALA A 261 8.06 1.40 15.82
C ALA A 261 9.58 1.18 15.67
N LEU A 262 10.13 1.51 14.50
CA LEU A 262 11.57 1.37 14.22
C LEU A 262 12.41 2.54 14.74
N GLY A 263 11.78 3.63 15.19
CA GLY A 263 12.49 4.85 15.58
C GLY A 263 13.09 5.59 14.39
N THR A 264 12.46 5.51 13.22
CA THR A 264 12.93 6.08 11.95
C THR A 264 12.39 7.49 11.75
N THR A 265 13.22 8.42 11.30
CA THR A 265 12.78 9.79 10.94
C THR A 265 12.02 9.78 9.60
N VAL A 266 10.85 10.43 9.55
CA VAL A 266 10.05 10.59 8.34
C VAL A 266 9.98 12.06 7.93
N VAL A 267 10.37 12.36 6.70
CA VAL A 267 10.12 13.66 6.05
C VAL A 267 8.79 13.55 5.31
N VAL A 268 7.84 14.41 5.63
CA VAL A 268 6.47 14.33 5.12
C VAL A 268 6.23 15.36 4.03
N LEU A 269 5.96 14.90 2.81
CA LEU A 269 5.41 15.72 1.74
C LEU A 269 3.88 15.74 1.83
N ARG A 270 3.29 16.91 1.83
CA ARG A 270 1.83 17.10 1.88
C ARG A 270 1.13 16.41 0.70
N ARG A 271 1.75 16.47 -0.48
CA ARG A 271 1.36 15.78 -1.72
C ARG A 271 2.61 15.37 -2.48
N PHE A 272 2.48 14.39 -3.33
CA PHE A 272 3.57 13.98 -4.20
C PHE A 272 3.67 14.92 -5.41
N GLU A 273 4.86 15.50 -5.59
CA GLU A 273 5.35 16.14 -6.80
C GLU A 273 6.81 15.72 -6.99
N LEU A 274 7.22 15.37 -8.21
CA LEU A 274 8.56 14.81 -8.44
C LEU A 274 9.68 15.77 -8.00
N HIS A 275 9.56 17.05 -8.33
CA HIS A 275 10.58 18.05 -7.96
C HIS A 275 10.63 18.29 -6.45
N ASP A 276 9.47 18.39 -5.78
CA ASP A 276 9.41 18.55 -4.32
C ASP A 276 10.03 17.33 -3.61
N MET A 277 9.84 16.11 -4.17
CA MET A 277 10.48 14.90 -3.67
C MET A 277 12.00 14.97 -3.78
N LEU A 278 12.53 15.39 -4.93
CA LEU A 278 13.96 15.49 -5.18
C LEU A 278 14.60 16.59 -4.32
N ASP A 279 13.97 17.75 -4.21
CA ASP A 279 14.36 18.83 -3.30
C ASP A 279 14.40 18.35 -1.84
N ALA A 280 13.41 17.57 -1.41
CA ALA A 280 13.38 17.03 -0.06
C ALA A 280 14.48 15.98 0.19
N VAL A 281 14.83 15.14 -0.79
CA VAL A 281 15.98 14.23 -0.69
C VAL A 281 17.25 15.02 -0.49
N ASP A 282 17.49 16.05 -1.29
CA ASP A 282 18.68 16.90 -1.21
C ASP A 282 18.72 17.67 0.12
N LYS A 283 17.66 18.38 0.45
CA LYS A 283 17.59 19.25 1.64
C LYS A 283 17.69 18.50 2.97
N PHE A 284 16.97 17.39 3.10
CA PHE A 284 16.89 16.63 4.35
C PHE A 284 17.80 15.41 4.36
N LYS A 285 18.57 15.19 3.30
CA LYS A 285 19.46 14.04 3.12
C LYS A 285 18.72 12.72 3.36
N ALA A 286 17.52 12.58 2.74
CA ALA A 286 16.73 11.39 2.85
C ALA A 286 17.49 10.18 2.27
N THR A 287 17.48 9.08 3.03
CA THR A 287 18.21 7.86 2.68
C THR A 287 17.35 6.82 2.01
N SER A 288 16.02 6.96 2.14
CA SER A 288 15.07 5.95 1.71
C SER A 288 13.78 6.58 1.15
N LEU A 289 13.32 6.06 0.01
CA LEU A 289 12.07 6.44 -0.63
C LEU A 289 11.08 5.27 -0.62
N ILE A 290 9.80 5.58 -0.44
CA ILE A 290 8.70 4.63 -0.63
C ILE A 290 7.86 5.11 -1.80
N MET A 291 7.81 4.38 -2.91
CA MET A 291 7.17 4.87 -4.13
C MET A 291 6.49 3.78 -4.95
N ALA A 292 5.70 4.20 -5.93
CA ALA A 292 5.13 3.32 -6.95
C ALA A 292 6.01 3.31 -8.23
N PRO A 293 5.95 2.27 -9.07
CA PRO A 293 6.77 2.12 -10.26
C PRO A 293 6.81 3.31 -11.23
N PRO A 294 5.73 4.08 -11.46
CA PRO A 294 5.79 5.24 -12.35
C PRO A 294 6.80 6.31 -11.96
N VAL A 295 7.09 6.43 -10.65
CA VAL A 295 8.09 7.41 -10.16
C VAL A 295 9.50 6.96 -10.55
N LEU A 296 9.80 5.64 -10.48
CA LEU A 296 11.07 5.09 -10.97
C LEU A 296 11.27 5.39 -12.45
N VAL A 297 10.25 5.18 -13.28
CA VAL A 297 10.29 5.48 -14.71
C VAL A 297 10.57 6.97 -14.96
N ALA A 298 9.92 7.86 -14.21
CA ALA A 298 10.16 9.30 -14.32
C ALA A 298 11.60 9.67 -13.92
N MET A 299 12.16 9.04 -12.88
CA MET A 299 13.55 9.24 -12.47
C MET A 299 14.56 8.70 -13.51
N ILE A 300 14.27 7.56 -14.15
CA ILE A 300 15.11 7.02 -15.24
C ILE A 300 15.15 8.01 -16.40
N ASN A 301 13.98 8.45 -16.86
CA ASN A 301 13.86 9.32 -18.04
C ASN A 301 14.46 10.71 -17.81
N GLY A 302 14.41 11.23 -16.58
CA GLY A 302 14.98 12.53 -16.20
C GLY A 302 16.38 12.46 -15.59
N ALA A 303 17.07 11.31 -15.60
CA ALA A 303 18.25 11.05 -14.77
C ALA A 303 19.37 12.11 -14.90
N ASP A 304 19.68 12.52 -16.13
CA ASP A 304 20.78 13.48 -16.37
C ASP A 304 20.46 14.88 -15.80
N LEU A 305 19.22 15.35 -16.01
CA LEU A 305 18.74 16.62 -15.46
C LEU A 305 18.62 16.57 -13.93
N ILE A 306 18.13 15.44 -13.40
CA ILE A 306 17.99 15.23 -11.96
C ILE A 306 19.36 15.31 -11.28
N LYS A 307 20.36 14.57 -11.78
CA LYS A 307 21.71 14.55 -11.22
C LYS A 307 22.45 15.89 -11.36
N ALA A 308 22.14 16.66 -12.41
CA ALA A 308 22.72 17.99 -12.58
C ALA A 308 22.16 19.01 -11.59
N LYS A 309 20.94 18.79 -11.07
CA LYS A 309 20.22 19.76 -10.24
C LYS A 309 20.19 19.40 -8.76
N TYR A 310 20.14 18.11 -8.40
CA TYR A 310 19.91 17.64 -7.03
C TYR A 310 21.04 16.73 -6.54
N ASP A 311 21.44 16.89 -5.28
CA ASP A 311 22.35 15.95 -4.60
C ASP A 311 21.56 14.78 -4.02
N LEU A 312 21.61 13.63 -4.70
CA LEU A 312 20.98 12.39 -4.25
C LEU A 312 21.97 11.41 -3.60
N SER A 313 23.17 11.86 -3.21
CA SER A 313 24.23 11.01 -2.64
C SER A 313 23.83 10.32 -1.33
N SER A 314 22.86 10.89 -0.61
CA SER A 314 22.29 10.29 0.61
C SER A 314 21.36 9.11 0.34
N LEU A 315 20.77 9.01 -0.86
CA LEU A 315 19.77 7.98 -1.19
C LEU A 315 20.44 6.62 -1.34
N ARG A 316 20.01 5.66 -0.54
CA ARG A 316 20.54 4.29 -0.49
C ARG A 316 19.51 3.24 -0.85
N LEU A 317 18.22 3.51 -0.64
CA LEU A 317 17.17 2.51 -0.76
C LEU A 317 15.87 3.09 -1.35
N VAL A 318 15.30 2.37 -2.29
CA VAL A 318 13.93 2.59 -2.77
C VAL A 318 13.08 1.38 -2.47
N ARG A 319 11.99 1.57 -1.72
CA ARG A 319 10.93 0.57 -1.54
C ARG A 319 9.82 0.82 -2.53
N CYS A 320 9.61 -0.12 -3.43
CA CYS A 320 8.62 -0.01 -4.50
C CYS A 320 7.47 -1.00 -4.30
N GLY A 321 6.24 -0.52 -4.41
CA GLY A 321 5.05 -1.34 -4.23
C GLY A 321 3.78 -0.71 -4.78
N GLY A 322 2.64 -1.37 -4.60
CA GLY A 322 1.32 -0.89 -5.05
C GLY A 322 0.99 -1.23 -6.51
N ALA A 323 1.98 -1.54 -7.34
CA ALA A 323 1.82 -2.01 -8.72
C ALA A 323 2.98 -2.95 -9.09
N PRO A 324 2.85 -3.79 -10.13
CA PRO A 324 3.94 -4.62 -10.62
C PRO A 324 5.14 -3.79 -11.08
N LEU A 325 6.35 -4.21 -10.71
CA LEU A 325 7.60 -3.62 -11.16
C LEU A 325 8.33 -4.62 -12.05
N SER A 326 8.51 -4.27 -13.32
CA SER A 326 9.20 -5.15 -14.27
C SER A 326 10.72 -5.20 -14.02
N LYS A 327 11.33 -6.32 -14.40
CA LYS A 327 12.79 -6.48 -14.36
C LYS A 327 13.51 -5.37 -15.13
N ALA A 328 13.03 -5.04 -16.34
CA ALA A 328 13.61 -4.00 -17.18
C ALA A 328 13.63 -2.60 -16.52
N VAL A 329 12.54 -2.22 -15.84
CA VAL A 329 12.50 -0.94 -15.10
C VAL A 329 13.46 -0.96 -13.92
N THR A 330 13.57 -2.08 -13.21
CA THR A 330 14.53 -2.24 -12.10
C THR A 330 15.97 -2.09 -12.60
N GLU A 331 16.34 -2.82 -13.64
CA GLU A 331 17.69 -2.79 -14.24
C GLU A 331 18.01 -1.39 -14.79
N GLY A 332 17.09 -0.77 -15.52
CA GLY A 332 17.27 0.60 -16.04
C GLY A 332 17.43 1.65 -14.94
N PHE A 333 16.76 1.48 -13.80
CA PHE A 333 16.96 2.35 -12.65
C PHE A 333 18.35 2.16 -12.02
N LEU A 334 18.77 0.91 -11.79
CA LEU A 334 20.07 0.58 -11.19
C LEU A 334 21.25 1.00 -12.09
N GLU A 335 21.07 0.97 -13.40
CA GLU A 335 22.07 1.50 -14.34
C GLU A 335 22.27 3.02 -14.14
N ARG A 336 21.17 3.75 -13.91
CA ARG A 336 21.24 5.20 -13.68
C ARG A 336 21.62 5.58 -12.25
N TYR A 337 21.25 4.78 -11.25
CA TYR A 337 21.47 5.01 -9.82
C TYR A 337 22.10 3.78 -9.14
N PRO A 338 23.37 3.44 -9.47
CA PRO A 338 23.99 2.17 -9.06
C PRO A 338 24.23 2.03 -7.56
N SER A 339 24.24 3.14 -6.81
CA SER A 339 24.39 3.15 -5.35
C SER A 339 23.08 2.91 -4.58
N VAL A 340 21.95 2.82 -5.29
CA VAL A 340 20.62 2.72 -4.68
C VAL A 340 20.10 1.29 -4.80
N GLU A 341 19.70 0.69 -3.69
CA GLU A 341 19.02 -0.60 -3.70
C GLU A 341 17.51 -0.44 -3.99
N ILE A 342 16.91 -1.43 -4.65
CA ILE A 342 15.46 -1.51 -4.83
C ILE A 342 14.91 -2.72 -4.09
N HIS A 343 13.95 -2.45 -3.20
CA HIS A 343 13.15 -3.49 -2.55
C HIS A 343 11.72 -3.43 -3.06
N GLN A 344 11.27 -4.48 -3.70
CA GLN A 344 9.88 -4.63 -4.14
C GLN A 344 9.05 -5.30 -3.05
N GLY A 345 7.80 -4.82 -2.85
CA GLY A 345 6.84 -5.43 -1.93
C GLY A 345 5.52 -5.74 -2.61
N TYR A 346 4.93 -6.88 -2.24
CA TYR A 346 3.59 -7.30 -2.63
C TYR A 346 2.72 -7.45 -1.39
N ALA A 347 1.60 -6.75 -1.37
CA ALA A 347 0.57 -6.87 -0.34
C ALA A 347 -0.76 -6.31 -0.85
N LEU A 348 -1.82 -6.62 -0.11
CA LEU A 348 -3.17 -6.13 -0.30
C LEU A 348 -3.62 -5.35 0.94
N THR A 349 -4.69 -4.55 0.80
CA THR A 349 -5.34 -3.94 1.97
C THR A 349 -5.78 -5.03 2.94
N GLU A 350 -6.33 -6.11 2.42
CA GLU A 350 -6.83 -7.28 3.13
C GLU A 350 -5.73 -8.10 3.84
N SER A 351 -4.45 -7.90 3.49
CA SER A 351 -3.33 -8.59 4.14
C SER A 351 -2.52 -7.73 5.11
N ASN A 352 -2.90 -6.45 5.32
CA ASN A 352 -2.20 -5.49 6.19
C ASN A 352 -0.68 -5.47 5.95
N GLY A 353 -0.28 -5.49 4.68
CA GLY A 353 1.11 -5.51 4.28
C GLY A 353 1.79 -6.88 4.39
N GLY A 354 1.11 -7.94 4.84
CA GLY A 354 1.58 -9.33 4.76
C GLY A 354 1.45 -9.88 3.35
N GLY A 355 2.51 -10.51 2.86
CA GLY A 355 2.58 -11.06 1.51
C GLY A 355 4.01 -11.44 1.20
N ALA A 356 4.68 -10.72 0.31
CA ALA A 356 6.07 -10.96 -0.03
C ALA A 356 6.86 -9.65 -0.14
N ASN A 357 8.17 -9.72 0.06
CA ASN A 357 9.07 -8.61 -0.25
C ASN A 357 10.48 -9.13 -0.65
N SER A 358 11.20 -8.33 -1.45
CA SER A 358 12.53 -8.66 -1.94
C SER A 358 13.66 -8.12 -1.05
N GLY A 359 13.34 -7.54 0.11
CA GLY A 359 14.34 -7.16 1.10
C GLY A 359 14.94 -8.43 1.72
N LEU A 360 16.19 -8.71 1.42
CA LEU A 360 16.97 -9.84 1.95
C LEU A 360 18.02 -9.31 2.92
N ALA A 361 18.41 -10.12 3.89
CA ALA A 361 19.60 -9.86 4.69
C ALA A 361 20.84 -9.76 3.79
N GLU A 362 21.89 -9.06 4.21
CA GLU A 362 23.12 -8.91 3.42
C GLU A 362 23.71 -10.25 2.98
N GLU A 363 23.62 -11.26 3.84
CA GLU A 363 24.08 -12.63 3.56
C GLU A 363 23.31 -13.30 2.42
N GLU A 364 22.04 -12.89 2.19
CA GLU A 364 21.17 -13.43 1.14
C GLU A 364 21.13 -12.51 -0.11
N ALA A 365 21.82 -11.37 -0.10
CA ALA A 365 21.85 -10.42 -1.21
C ALA A 365 22.22 -11.04 -2.58
N PRO A 366 23.12 -12.03 -2.67
CA PRO A 366 23.43 -12.72 -3.93
C PRO A 366 22.24 -13.46 -4.55
N LEU A 367 21.21 -13.77 -3.77
CA LEU A 367 20.00 -14.49 -4.21
C LEU A 367 18.94 -13.54 -4.80
N ARG A 368 19.18 -12.24 -4.87
CA ARG A 368 18.19 -11.25 -5.39
C ARG A 368 17.79 -11.56 -6.82
N LYS A 369 16.48 -11.66 -7.03
CA LYS A 369 15.88 -11.82 -8.36
C LYS A 369 15.02 -10.60 -8.66
N TYR A 370 15.30 -9.89 -9.74
CA TYR A 370 14.47 -8.77 -10.20
C TYR A 370 13.25 -9.25 -10.98
N GLY A 371 12.18 -8.47 -10.95
CA GLY A 371 10.90 -8.83 -11.57
C GLY A 371 10.06 -9.80 -10.74
N THR A 372 10.45 -10.02 -9.48
CA THR A 372 9.68 -10.81 -8.49
C THR A 372 9.17 -9.93 -7.38
N ALA A 373 8.14 -10.38 -6.68
CA ALA A 373 7.68 -9.75 -5.45
C ALA A 373 8.55 -10.08 -4.22
N GLY A 374 9.60 -10.89 -4.40
CA GLY A 374 10.47 -11.40 -3.34
C GLY A 374 9.94 -12.67 -2.70
N THR A 375 10.37 -12.97 -1.48
CA THR A 375 9.98 -14.16 -0.70
C THR A 375 8.85 -13.83 0.28
N LEU A 376 8.11 -14.85 0.73
CA LEU A 376 7.04 -14.69 1.71
C LEU A 376 7.57 -14.02 2.98
N THR A 377 6.81 -13.07 3.50
CA THR A 377 7.13 -12.40 4.78
C THR A 377 6.91 -13.33 5.98
N SER A 378 7.52 -13.01 7.11
CA SER A 378 7.44 -13.82 8.34
C SER A 378 6.00 -14.22 8.70
N ASP A 379 5.82 -15.49 9.08
CA ASP A 379 4.55 -16.12 9.45
C ASP A 379 3.43 -15.99 8.43
N VAL A 380 3.78 -15.81 7.14
CA VAL A 380 2.85 -15.92 6.03
C VAL A 380 3.00 -17.28 5.37
N GLU A 381 1.88 -17.96 5.22
CA GLU A 381 1.70 -19.17 4.44
C GLU A 381 1.06 -18.82 3.10
N ALA A 382 1.43 -19.54 2.03
CA ALA A 382 0.85 -19.37 0.72
C ALA A 382 0.42 -20.69 0.09
N ARG A 383 -0.66 -20.66 -0.66
CA ARG A 383 -1.07 -21.71 -1.60
C ARG A 383 -1.23 -21.11 -2.99
N ILE A 384 -0.85 -21.87 -3.98
CA ILE A 384 -1.15 -21.56 -5.39
C ILE A 384 -2.29 -22.49 -5.79
N VAL A 385 -3.43 -21.95 -6.19
CA VAL A 385 -4.64 -22.72 -6.45
C VAL A 385 -5.10 -22.52 -7.88
N ASP A 386 -5.33 -23.60 -8.61
CA ASP A 386 -5.93 -23.50 -9.95
C ASP A 386 -7.36 -22.93 -9.83
N PRO A 387 -7.64 -21.76 -10.41
CA PRO A 387 -8.95 -21.11 -10.25
C PRO A 387 -10.11 -21.87 -10.91
N ASN A 388 -9.84 -22.81 -11.82
CA ASN A 388 -10.87 -23.56 -12.52
C ASN A 388 -11.21 -24.87 -11.82
N THR A 389 -10.20 -25.56 -11.25
CA THR A 389 -10.36 -26.91 -10.66
C THR A 389 -10.31 -26.90 -9.13
N GLY A 390 -9.84 -25.82 -8.50
CA GLY A 390 -9.60 -25.75 -7.05
C GLY A 390 -8.40 -26.58 -6.58
N ARG A 391 -7.65 -27.18 -7.51
CA ARG A 391 -6.46 -27.98 -7.18
C ARG A 391 -5.33 -27.08 -6.68
N VAL A 392 -4.70 -27.47 -5.57
CA VAL A 392 -3.49 -26.79 -5.07
C VAL A 392 -2.28 -27.23 -5.89
N MET A 393 -1.53 -26.24 -6.32
CA MET A 393 -0.40 -26.37 -7.24
C MET A 393 0.94 -26.39 -6.48
N GLY A 394 1.99 -26.91 -7.13
CA GLY A 394 3.35 -26.95 -6.58
C GLY A 394 4.25 -25.82 -7.11
N VAL A 395 5.55 -26.03 -6.91
CA VAL A 395 6.62 -25.12 -7.37
C VAL A 395 6.56 -24.91 -8.89
N ASN A 396 6.76 -23.68 -9.36
CA ASN A 396 6.72 -23.25 -10.76
C ASN A 396 5.38 -23.47 -11.47
N GLN A 397 4.31 -23.75 -10.73
CA GLN A 397 2.98 -23.88 -11.30
C GLN A 397 2.16 -22.63 -11.03
N THR A 398 1.47 -22.13 -12.05
CA THR A 398 0.70 -20.88 -11.97
C THR A 398 -0.73 -21.16 -11.50
N GLY A 399 -1.24 -20.31 -10.60
CA GLY A 399 -2.61 -20.34 -10.09
C GLY A 399 -2.93 -19.10 -9.27
N GLU A 400 -4.10 -19.04 -8.69
CA GLU A 400 -4.49 -17.99 -7.76
C GLU A 400 -3.66 -18.08 -6.46
N LEU A 401 -3.07 -16.98 -6.05
CA LEU A 401 -2.38 -16.88 -4.76
C LEU A 401 -3.40 -16.80 -3.63
N TRP A 402 -3.30 -17.72 -2.67
CA TRP A 402 -4.01 -17.66 -1.40
C TRP A 402 -3.00 -17.44 -0.28
N LEU A 403 -3.31 -16.51 0.64
CA LEU A 403 -2.45 -16.16 1.76
C LEU A 403 -3.13 -16.47 3.09
N LYS A 404 -2.34 -16.88 4.08
CA LYS A 404 -2.78 -17.08 5.46
C LYS A 404 -1.70 -16.60 6.42
N GLY A 405 -2.10 -15.99 7.53
CA GLY A 405 -1.15 -15.50 8.53
C GLY A 405 -1.78 -14.48 9.48
N PRO A 406 -1.04 -14.05 10.52
CA PRO A 406 -1.58 -13.19 11.58
C PRO A 406 -1.93 -11.77 11.11
N SER A 407 -1.39 -11.32 9.97
CA SER A 407 -1.70 -10.01 9.39
C SER A 407 -2.95 -10.00 8.49
N ILE A 408 -3.52 -11.18 8.15
CA ILE A 408 -4.73 -11.24 7.31
C ILE A 408 -5.91 -10.61 8.04
N SER A 409 -6.64 -9.74 7.35
CA SER A 409 -7.78 -8.99 7.88
C SER A 409 -8.91 -9.90 8.35
N LYS A 410 -9.83 -9.35 9.14
CA LYS A 410 -11.02 -10.08 9.62
C LYS A 410 -12.11 -10.22 8.55
N GLY A 411 -11.98 -9.53 7.42
CA GLY A 411 -12.98 -9.47 6.34
C GLY A 411 -13.44 -8.05 6.06
N TYR A 412 -14.66 -7.92 5.55
CA TYR A 412 -15.26 -6.65 5.16
C TYR A 412 -16.37 -6.22 6.12
N PHE A 413 -16.39 -4.94 6.45
CA PHE A 413 -17.36 -4.36 7.37
C PHE A 413 -18.79 -4.51 6.83
N ARG A 414 -19.69 -5.10 7.65
CA ARG A 414 -21.10 -5.36 7.33
C ARG A 414 -21.34 -6.05 5.99
N ASN A 415 -20.39 -6.88 5.55
CA ASN A 415 -20.48 -7.58 4.27
C ASN A 415 -19.96 -9.02 4.40
N GLU A 416 -20.78 -9.88 5.01
CA GLU A 416 -20.45 -11.30 5.24
C GLU A 416 -20.30 -12.07 3.93
N GLU A 417 -21.13 -11.79 2.92
CA GLU A 417 -21.06 -12.42 1.61
C GLU A 417 -19.68 -12.20 0.98
N ALA A 418 -19.26 -10.95 0.85
CA ALA A 418 -17.94 -10.64 0.31
C ALA A 418 -16.80 -11.18 1.19
N THR A 419 -16.98 -11.22 2.51
CA THR A 419 -16.01 -11.82 3.42
C THR A 419 -15.83 -13.30 3.14
N ASN A 420 -16.91 -14.06 3.05
CA ASN A 420 -16.88 -15.51 2.80
C ASN A 420 -16.38 -15.86 1.39
N GLU A 421 -16.65 -15.00 0.39
CA GLU A 421 -16.06 -15.14 -0.94
C GLU A 421 -14.55 -14.95 -0.95
N THR A 422 -14.04 -14.02 -0.13
CA THR A 422 -12.63 -13.61 -0.14
C THR A 422 -11.78 -14.38 0.89
N ILE A 423 -12.32 -14.66 2.07
CA ILE A 423 -11.64 -15.43 3.12
C ILE A 423 -12.45 -16.70 3.36
N ASN A 424 -11.87 -17.86 3.07
CA ASN A 424 -12.55 -19.13 3.26
C ASN A 424 -12.63 -19.55 4.73
N GLY A 425 -13.42 -20.59 5.05
CA GLY A 425 -13.61 -21.09 6.42
C GLY A 425 -12.32 -21.58 7.13
N GLU A 426 -11.25 -21.83 6.38
CA GLU A 426 -9.92 -22.17 6.92
C GLU A 426 -9.02 -20.95 7.19
N GLY A 427 -9.49 -19.73 6.88
CA GLY A 427 -8.75 -18.48 7.04
C GLY A 427 -7.78 -18.15 5.90
N TRP A 428 -7.94 -18.74 4.73
CA TRP A 428 -7.18 -18.38 3.54
C TRP A 428 -7.80 -17.19 2.82
N LEU A 429 -7.02 -16.14 2.65
CA LEU A 429 -7.34 -14.98 1.82
C LEU A 429 -7.11 -15.32 0.35
N LYS A 430 -8.14 -15.35 -0.45
CA LYS A 430 -8.09 -15.45 -1.92
C LYS A 430 -7.76 -14.08 -2.48
N THR A 431 -6.56 -13.92 -3.05
CA THR A 431 -6.06 -12.60 -3.46
C THR A 431 -6.66 -12.09 -4.76
N GLY A 432 -7.15 -13.00 -5.60
CA GLY A 432 -7.54 -12.70 -6.98
C GLY A 432 -6.35 -12.41 -7.90
N ASP A 433 -5.11 -12.63 -7.45
CA ASP A 433 -3.91 -12.44 -8.23
C ASP A 433 -3.38 -13.80 -8.72
N LEU A 434 -3.07 -13.88 -10.02
CA LEU A 434 -2.47 -15.04 -10.67
C LEU A 434 -0.97 -15.01 -10.41
N CYS A 435 -0.45 -16.03 -9.74
CA CYS A 435 0.95 -16.06 -9.29
C CYS A 435 1.56 -17.45 -9.45
N TYR A 436 2.88 -17.53 -9.33
CA TYR A 436 3.61 -18.77 -9.05
C TYR A 436 4.75 -18.49 -8.08
N ILE A 437 5.23 -19.55 -7.40
CA ILE A 437 6.41 -19.51 -6.53
C ILE A 437 7.44 -20.46 -7.15
N ASP A 438 8.66 -19.97 -7.34
CA ASP A 438 9.74 -20.74 -7.93
C ASP A 438 10.45 -21.68 -6.94
N GLU A 439 11.44 -22.43 -7.43
CA GLU A 439 12.24 -23.38 -6.64
C GLU A 439 13.09 -22.72 -5.55
N ASP A 440 13.30 -21.40 -5.61
CA ASP A 440 14.02 -20.63 -4.59
C ASP A 440 13.06 -19.91 -3.62
N GLY A 441 11.74 -20.08 -3.80
CA GLY A 441 10.70 -19.51 -2.97
C GLY A 441 10.36 -18.04 -3.31
N PHE A 442 10.76 -17.55 -4.49
CA PHE A 442 10.39 -16.22 -4.96
C PHE A 442 8.99 -16.23 -5.57
N LEU A 443 8.17 -15.26 -5.16
CA LEU A 443 6.82 -15.04 -5.66
C LEU A 443 6.86 -14.18 -6.93
N PHE A 444 6.24 -14.67 -7.98
CA PHE A 444 6.02 -13.96 -9.23
C PHE A 444 4.53 -13.65 -9.38
N VAL A 445 4.19 -12.39 -9.50
CA VAL A 445 2.83 -11.93 -9.79
C VAL A 445 2.69 -11.79 -11.30
N VAL A 446 1.87 -12.63 -11.90
CA VAL A 446 1.66 -12.65 -13.36
C VAL A 446 0.65 -11.58 -13.76
N ASP A 447 -0.54 -11.59 -13.14
CA ASP A 447 -1.60 -10.59 -13.35
C ASP A 447 -2.75 -10.76 -12.35
N ARG A 448 -3.82 -9.99 -12.52
CA ARG A 448 -5.08 -10.19 -11.81
C ARG A 448 -6.04 -11.07 -12.58
N LEU A 449 -6.64 -12.05 -11.93
CA LEU A 449 -7.59 -12.97 -12.54
C LEU A 449 -8.73 -12.25 -13.28
N LYS A 450 -9.24 -11.16 -12.72
CA LYS A 450 -10.33 -10.36 -13.28
C LYS A 450 -9.90 -9.42 -14.41
N GLU A 451 -8.60 -9.19 -14.57
CA GLU A 451 -8.02 -8.32 -15.59
C GLU A 451 -7.52 -9.10 -16.81
N LEU A 452 -7.42 -10.44 -16.71
CA LEU A 452 -7.01 -11.29 -17.83
C LEU A 452 -7.94 -11.13 -19.04
N ILE A 453 -7.34 -10.94 -20.21
CA ILE A 453 -8.07 -10.79 -21.48
C ILE A 453 -8.39 -12.18 -22.02
N LYS A 454 -9.67 -12.45 -22.23
CA LYS A 454 -10.19 -13.76 -22.69
C LYS A 454 -10.25 -13.80 -24.21
N TYR A 455 -9.14 -14.17 -24.86
CA TYR A 455 -9.03 -14.28 -26.32
C TYR A 455 -9.17 -15.73 -26.78
N LYS A 456 -10.28 -16.09 -27.46
CA LYS A 456 -10.52 -17.43 -28.01
C LYS A 456 -10.23 -18.59 -27.00
N GLY A 457 -10.59 -18.41 -25.76
CA GLY A 457 -10.33 -19.38 -24.68
C GLY A 457 -8.96 -19.25 -24.00
N TYR A 458 -8.02 -18.47 -24.57
CA TYR A 458 -6.74 -18.15 -23.92
C TYR A 458 -6.91 -17.00 -22.93
N GLN A 459 -6.13 -17.02 -21.85
CA GLN A 459 -6.03 -15.95 -20.88
C GLN A 459 -4.74 -15.16 -21.13
N VAL A 460 -4.87 -13.90 -21.53
CA VAL A 460 -3.74 -13.02 -21.85
C VAL A 460 -3.56 -12.01 -20.72
N PRO A 461 -2.42 -12.03 -19.99
CA PRO A 461 -2.13 -11.08 -18.95
C PRO A 461 -1.82 -9.69 -19.54
N PRO A 462 -2.60 -8.63 -19.24
CA PRO A 462 -2.26 -7.26 -19.62
C PRO A 462 -0.88 -6.81 -19.16
N ALA A 463 -0.49 -7.15 -17.93
CA ALA A 463 0.77 -6.72 -17.32
C ALA A 463 2.00 -7.21 -18.10
N GLU A 464 1.96 -8.39 -18.70
CA GLU A 464 3.03 -8.92 -19.56
C GLU A 464 3.24 -8.01 -20.79
N LEU A 465 2.15 -7.63 -21.44
CA LEU A 465 2.20 -6.76 -22.62
C LEU A 465 2.61 -5.33 -22.27
N GLU A 466 2.13 -4.81 -21.15
CA GLU A 466 2.50 -3.50 -20.61
C GLU A 466 4.00 -3.43 -20.32
N ALA A 467 4.55 -4.48 -19.67
CA ALA A 467 5.98 -4.58 -19.40
C ALA A 467 6.83 -4.57 -20.67
N LEU A 468 6.39 -5.28 -21.73
CA LEU A 468 7.08 -5.26 -23.03
C LEU A 468 6.97 -3.90 -23.73
N LEU A 469 5.81 -3.27 -23.72
CA LEU A 469 5.60 -1.93 -24.32
C LEU A 469 6.57 -0.90 -23.75
N ILE A 470 6.77 -0.90 -22.45
CA ILE A 470 7.66 0.07 -21.75
C ILE A 470 9.15 -0.15 -22.11
N THR A 471 9.54 -1.31 -22.63
CA THR A 471 10.92 -1.51 -23.12
C THR A 471 11.21 -0.76 -24.43
N HIS A 472 10.19 -0.28 -25.13
CA HIS A 472 10.37 0.48 -26.35
C HIS A 472 10.81 1.93 -26.06
N PRO A 473 11.93 2.43 -26.65
CA PRO A 473 12.53 3.73 -26.28
C PRO A 473 11.62 4.95 -26.50
N CYS A 474 10.62 4.82 -27.39
CA CYS A 474 9.66 5.89 -27.67
C CYS A 474 8.36 5.79 -26.85
N ILE A 475 8.25 4.90 -25.87
CA ILE A 475 7.06 4.74 -25.02
C ILE A 475 7.39 5.13 -23.57
N ILE A 476 6.63 6.10 -23.05
CA ILE A 476 6.77 6.58 -21.67
C ILE A 476 5.91 5.74 -20.72
N ASP A 477 4.67 5.42 -21.13
CA ASP A 477 3.70 4.70 -20.31
C ASP A 477 2.73 3.93 -21.22
N ALA A 478 2.22 2.81 -20.71
CA ALA A 478 1.27 1.99 -21.46
C ALA A 478 0.29 1.28 -20.53
N ALA A 479 -0.91 1.04 -21.05
CA ALA A 479 -1.90 0.18 -20.41
C ALA A 479 -2.60 -0.70 -21.45
N VAL A 480 -2.80 -1.96 -21.14
CA VAL A 480 -3.49 -2.91 -22.02
C VAL A 480 -4.84 -3.29 -21.41
N ILE A 481 -5.88 -3.25 -22.23
CA ILE A 481 -7.25 -3.53 -21.82
C ILE A 481 -7.89 -4.63 -22.67
N PRO A 482 -8.88 -5.35 -22.13
CA PRO A 482 -9.75 -6.20 -22.93
C PRO A 482 -10.65 -5.34 -23.82
N PHE A 483 -10.54 -5.50 -25.13
CA PHE A 483 -11.46 -4.88 -26.08
C PHE A 483 -12.46 -5.93 -26.59
N PRO A 484 -13.78 -5.67 -26.54
CA PRO A 484 -14.79 -6.63 -26.95
C PRO A 484 -14.68 -6.97 -28.44
N ASP A 485 -14.84 -8.26 -28.78
CA ASP A 485 -14.86 -8.77 -30.14
C ASP A 485 -15.90 -9.88 -30.29
N LYS A 486 -16.63 -9.89 -31.38
CA LYS A 486 -17.73 -10.85 -31.61
C LYS A 486 -17.27 -12.30 -31.82
N GLU A 487 -16.08 -12.48 -32.43
CA GLU A 487 -15.56 -13.81 -32.77
C GLU A 487 -14.57 -14.33 -31.72
N ALA A 488 -13.74 -13.44 -31.19
CA ALA A 488 -12.69 -13.78 -30.25
C ALA A 488 -13.09 -13.65 -28.77
N GLY A 489 -14.27 -13.07 -28.50
CA GLY A 489 -14.71 -12.65 -27.17
C GLY A 489 -14.06 -11.34 -26.75
N GLN A 490 -12.75 -11.32 -26.63
CA GLN A 490 -11.95 -10.13 -26.35
C GLN A 490 -10.60 -10.21 -27.09
N TYR A 491 -9.98 -9.07 -27.36
CA TYR A 491 -8.58 -9.01 -27.76
C TYR A 491 -7.82 -7.92 -27.00
N PRO A 492 -6.47 -8.02 -26.91
CA PRO A 492 -5.65 -6.99 -26.29
C PRO A 492 -5.64 -5.70 -27.10
N MET A 493 -6.02 -4.59 -26.47
CA MET A 493 -5.89 -3.23 -26.99
C MET A 493 -4.96 -2.43 -26.06
N ALA A 494 -3.98 -1.73 -26.63
CA ALA A 494 -3.06 -0.91 -25.87
C ALA A 494 -3.43 0.58 -25.96
N TYR A 495 -3.38 1.27 -24.83
CA TYR A 495 -3.22 2.72 -24.76
C TYR A 495 -1.75 3.04 -24.50
N VAL A 496 -1.18 3.96 -25.28
CA VAL A 496 0.25 4.26 -25.25
C VAL A 496 0.49 5.75 -25.13
N VAL A 497 1.36 6.12 -24.19
CA VAL A 497 1.91 7.48 -24.06
C VAL A 497 3.28 7.50 -24.73
N ARG A 498 3.42 8.29 -25.78
CA ARG A 498 4.68 8.42 -26.53
C ARG A 498 5.59 9.48 -25.93
N VAL A 499 6.89 9.34 -26.17
CA VAL A 499 7.85 10.43 -25.98
C VAL A 499 7.45 11.59 -26.90
N SER A 500 7.58 12.83 -26.41
CA SER A 500 7.33 14.04 -27.22
C SER A 500 8.10 13.96 -28.54
N GLU A 501 7.45 14.37 -29.64
CA GLU A 501 8.01 14.36 -31.01
C GLU A 501 8.24 12.96 -31.63
N SER A 502 7.86 11.87 -30.94
CA SER A 502 7.93 10.54 -31.52
C SER A 502 6.84 10.30 -32.58
N ASN A 503 7.24 9.86 -33.78
CA ASN A 503 6.34 9.46 -34.86
C ASN A 503 5.97 7.95 -34.81
N LEU A 504 6.12 7.31 -33.64
CA LEU A 504 5.80 5.90 -33.45
C LEU A 504 4.33 5.61 -33.82
N SER A 505 4.11 4.77 -34.81
CA SER A 505 2.78 4.41 -35.32
C SER A 505 2.19 3.20 -34.61
N GLU A 506 0.86 3.03 -34.70
CA GLU A 506 0.16 1.84 -34.21
C GLU A 506 0.77 0.54 -34.77
N LYS A 507 1.02 0.50 -36.11
CA LYS A 507 1.59 -0.67 -36.78
C LYS A 507 2.96 -1.05 -36.22
N GLN A 508 3.84 -0.07 -35.99
CA GLN A 508 5.17 -0.32 -35.43
C GLN A 508 5.10 -0.92 -34.02
N ILE A 509 4.15 -0.47 -33.20
CA ILE A 509 3.92 -1.04 -31.85
C ILE A 509 3.41 -2.47 -31.95
N ILE A 510 2.44 -2.74 -32.80
CA ILE A 510 1.90 -4.09 -33.03
C ILE A 510 3.02 -5.01 -33.51
N ASP A 511 3.81 -4.58 -34.51
CA ASP A 511 4.93 -5.34 -35.05
C ASP A 511 6.05 -5.57 -34.01
N PHE A 512 6.29 -4.59 -33.12
CA PHE A 512 7.26 -4.71 -32.02
C PHE A 512 6.86 -5.79 -31.02
N ILE A 513 5.59 -5.80 -30.59
CA ILE A 513 5.07 -6.77 -29.64
C ILE A 513 4.95 -8.16 -30.29
N SER A 514 4.48 -8.26 -31.53
CA SER A 514 4.25 -9.55 -32.21
C SER A 514 5.49 -10.40 -32.36
N LYS A 515 6.67 -9.78 -32.39
CA LYS A 515 7.98 -10.48 -32.46
C LYS A 515 8.40 -11.10 -31.12
N GLN A 516 7.74 -10.75 -30.01
CA GLN A 516 8.16 -11.09 -28.66
C GLN A 516 7.17 -11.99 -27.93
N VAL A 517 5.95 -12.14 -28.46
CA VAL A 517 4.89 -12.90 -27.80
C VAL A 517 4.25 -13.93 -28.72
N ALA A 518 3.57 -14.92 -28.13
CA ALA A 518 2.78 -15.88 -28.88
C ALA A 518 1.61 -15.18 -29.63
N PRO A 519 1.16 -15.67 -30.78
CA PRO A 519 0.15 -15.02 -31.63
C PRO A 519 -1.16 -14.66 -30.94
N TYR A 520 -1.59 -15.44 -29.95
CA TYR A 520 -2.81 -15.17 -29.19
C TYR A 520 -2.67 -13.98 -28.21
N LYS A 521 -1.43 -13.59 -27.87
CA LYS A 521 -1.13 -12.43 -27.00
C LYS A 521 -0.96 -11.13 -27.80
N ASN A 522 -0.98 -11.17 -29.12
CA ASN A 522 -0.74 -9.98 -29.94
C ASN A 522 -1.75 -8.87 -29.64
N ILE A 523 -1.23 -7.67 -29.48
CA ILE A 523 -2.03 -6.44 -29.48
C ILE A 523 -2.68 -6.27 -30.85
N ARG A 524 -3.99 -6.04 -30.88
CA ARG A 524 -4.77 -5.89 -32.13
C ARG A 524 -5.12 -4.46 -32.46
N LYS A 525 -5.06 -3.58 -31.46
CA LYS A 525 -5.39 -2.15 -31.61
C LYS A 525 -4.54 -1.32 -30.65
N VAL A 526 -4.09 -0.17 -31.10
CA VAL A 526 -3.36 0.80 -30.28
C VAL A 526 -4.07 2.15 -30.38
N ALA A 527 -4.20 2.82 -29.25
CA ALA A 527 -4.64 4.21 -29.18
C ALA A 527 -3.60 5.03 -28.43
N PHE A 528 -3.31 6.23 -28.92
CA PHE A 528 -2.41 7.16 -28.28
C PHE A 528 -3.18 8.07 -27.32
N ILE A 529 -2.60 8.32 -26.14
CA ILE A 529 -3.18 9.14 -25.10
C ILE A 529 -2.07 9.97 -24.43
N ASN A 530 -2.43 11.12 -23.87
CA ASN A 530 -1.45 12.00 -23.21
C ASN A 530 -0.98 11.47 -21.85
N SER A 531 -1.84 10.74 -21.14
CA SER A 531 -1.50 10.09 -19.86
C SER A 531 -2.39 8.90 -19.60
N ILE A 532 -1.85 7.85 -18.99
CA ILE A 532 -2.64 6.70 -18.49
C ILE A 532 -3.33 7.12 -17.19
N PRO A 533 -4.67 7.01 -17.09
CA PRO A 533 -5.37 7.27 -15.84
C PRO A 533 -4.97 6.28 -14.77
N LYS A 534 -4.52 6.79 -13.61
CA LYS A 534 -4.04 6.00 -12.47
C LYS A 534 -4.63 6.50 -11.17
N THR A 535 -4.75 5.61 -10.19
CA THR A 535 -5.02 5.99 -8.80
C THR A 535 -3.82 6.74 -8.23
N VAL A 536 -4.02 7.41 -7.08
CA VAL A 536 -2.92 8.07 -6.33
C VAL A 536 -1.82 7.08 -5.91
N SER A 537 -2.18 5.80 -5.72
CA SER A 537 -1.22 4.72 -5.45
C SER A 537 -0.52 4.18 -6.71
N GLY A 538 -0.74 4.79 -7.89
CA GLY A 538 -0.11 4.40 -9.16
C GLY A 538 -0.78 3.25 -9.91
N LYS A 539 -1.92 2.72 -9.43
CA LYS A 539 -2.65 1.63 -10.08
C LYS A 539 -3.43 2.14 -11.29
N THR A 540 -3.29 1.49 -12.45
CA THR A 540 -4.03 1.81 -13.69
C THR A 540 -5.55 1.68 -13.49
N LEU A 541 -6.29 2.71 -13.90
CA LEU A 541 -7.76 2.75 -13.90
C LEU A 541 -8.30 2.14 -15.20
N ARG A 542 -8.16 0.81 -15.38
CA ARG A 542 -8.57 0.11 -16.62
C ARG A 542 -10.04 0.30 -16.97
N LYS A 543 -10.93 0.44 -15.97
CA LYS A 543 -12.37 0.71 -16.23
C LYS A 543 -12.59 1.99 -17.02
N ASP A 544 -11.83 3.05 -16.73
CA ASP A 544 -11.94 4.33 -17.42
C ASP A 544 -11.42 4.21 -18.86
N LEU A 545 -10.33 3.46 -19.05
CA LEU A 545 -9.80 3.17 -20.39
C LEU A 545 -10.77 2.30 -21.21
N ILE A 546 -11.39 1.29 -20.60
CA ILE A 546 -12.42 0.45 -21.26
C ILE A 546 -13.62 1.33 -21.68
N ARG A 547 -14.10 2.20 -20.78
CA ARG A 547 -15.20 3.14 -21.09
C ARG A 547 -14.81 4.06 -22.23
N LEU A 548 -13.59 4.61 -22.23
CA LEU A 548 -13.08 5.47 -23.29
C LEU A 548 -13.00 4.72 -24.64
N ALA A 549 -12.59 3.45 -24.63
CA ALA A 549 -12.51 2.62 -25.83
C ALA A 549 -13.89 2.29 -26.42
N THR A 550 -14.88 2.02 -25.54
CA THR A 550 -16.24 1.61 -25.94
C THR A 550 -17.18 2.78 -26.22
N SER A 551 -16.92 3.98 -25.68
CA SER A 551 -17.71 5.19 -25.99
C SER A 551 -17.53 5.71 -27.41
N LYS A 552 -16.57 5.18 -28.16
CA LYS A 552 -16.31 5.52 -29.58
C LYS A 552 -16.84 4.45 -30.56
N LEU A 553 -17.54 3.44 -30.02
CA LEU A 553 -18.31 2.44 -30.80
C LEU A 553 -19.77 2.88 -30.92
#